data_9d9c36f5c0c42816d43e4d0542aab747
#
_entry.id   9d9c36f5c0c42816d43e4d0542aab747
#
_cell.length_a   1.000
_cell.length_b   1.000
_cell.length_c   1.000
_cell.angle_alpha   90.00
_cell.angle_beta   90.00
_cell.angle_gamma   90.00
#
_symmetry.space_group_name_H-M   'P 1'
#
loop_
_entity.id
_entity.type
_entity.pdbx_description
1 polymer ?
#
loop_
_entity_poly.entity_id
_entity_poly.type
_entity_poly.pdbx_seq_one_letter_code
_entity_poly.pdbx_strand_id
1 'polypeptide(L)'
;TAKRLGAIVYASDVRKSAAEQIESVGGRFIEVEGMDDFEDESGYAKPLTPEFIQKVNDTVCEVAINADVIITTARIFGRPAPITVPASAVAHFKPGSVIVDMNADVGGNCELTKPGEIITTDNGVKIVGITNLSGELSVTASMLYSNNMTTFVSSLVTEGSIVVDMNDEVLVGAPEG
;
A
#
# COMPACT_ATOMS: atom_id res chain seq x y z
N THR A 1 -12.78 6.10 -0.78
CA THR A 1 -13.58 6.09 0.48
C THR A 1 -13.21 7.29 1.34
N ALA A 2 -11.95 7.48 1.76
CA ALA A 2 -11.53 8.56 2.67
C ALA A 2 -11.97 9.96 2.19
N LYS A 3 -11.80 10.24 0.91
CA LYS A 3 -12.27 11.51 0.30
C LYS A 3 -13.78 11.69 0.44
N ARG A 4 -14.57 10.63 0.25
CA ARG A 4 -16.04 10.67 0.42
C ARG A 4 -16.47 10.89 1.88
N LEU A 5 -15.62 10.53 2.83
CA LEU A 5 -15.81 10.79 4.27
C LEU A 5 -15.35 12.20 4.67
N GLY A 6 -14.91 13.03 3.72
CA GLY A 6 -14.51 14.41 3.97
C GLY A 6 -13.02 14.60 4.28
N ALA A 7 -12.19 13.56 4.18
CA ALA A 7 -10.76 13.68 4.41
C ALA A 7 -10.05 14.45 3.27
N ILE A 8 -8.99 15.17 3.64
CA ILE A 8 -7.97 15.62 2.70
C ILE A 8 -6.97 14.47 2.57
N VAL A 9 -6.93 13.84 1.40
CA VAL A 9 -6.14 12.63 1.16
C VAL A 9 -4.87 12.98 0.41
N TYR A 10 -3.75 12.60 0.98
CA TYR A 10 -2.45 12.54 0.30
C TYR A 10 -2.11 11.09 0.05
N ALA A 11 -1.48 10.79 -1.07
CA ALA A 11 -1.03 9.44 -1.37
C ALA A 11 0.31 9.47 -2.10
N SER A 12 1.12 8.44 -1.86
CA SER A 12 2.40 8.20 -2.52
C SER A 12 2.40 6.82 -3.12
N ASP A 13 3.00 6.69 -4.29
CA ASP A 13 3.36 5.43 -4.93
C ASP A 13 4.76 5.62 -5.53
N VAL A 14 5.50 4.55 -5.69
CA VAL A 14 6.83 4.60 -6.34
C VAL A 14 6.73 4.79 -7.85
N ARG A 15 5.56 4.53 -8.42
CA ARG A 15 5.28 4.69 -9.85
C ARG A 15 4.63 6.04 -10.11
N LYS A 16 5.19 6.83 -11.00
CA LYS A 16 4.61 8.12 -11.40
C LYS A 16 3.25 7.96 -12.10
N SER A 17 3.06 6.88 -12.84
CA SER A 17 1.78 6.53 -13.48
C SER A 17 0.60 6.43 -12.49
N ALA A 18 0.87 6.17 -11.21
CA ALA A 18 -0.16 6.17 -10.17
C ALA A 18 -0.70 7.58 -9.85
N ALA A 19 0.01 8.66 -10.20
CA ALA A 19 -0.39 10.03 -9.89
C ALA A 19 -1.77 10.37 -10.47
N GLU A 20 -1.98 10.11 -11.77
CA GLU A 20 -3.27 10.36 -12.43
C GLU A 20 -4.42 9.57 -11.79
N GLN A 21 -4.16 8.33 -11.37
CA GLN A 21 -5.16 7.49 -10.71
C GLN A 21 -5.55 8.06 -9.34
N ILE A 22 -4.56 8.54 -8.56
CA ILE A 22 -4.77 9.15 -7.26
C ILE A 22 -5.56 10.46 -7.40
N GLU A 23 -5.19 11.30 -8.36
CA GLU A 23 -5.85 12.58 -8.61
C GLU A 23 -7.28 12.40 -9.13
N SER A 24 -7.52 11.39 -9.98
CA SER A 24 -8.85 11.08 -10.52
C SER A 24 -9.88 10.76 -9.43
N VAL A 25 -9.45 10.22 -8.30
CA VAL A 25 -10.32 9.96 -7.13
C VAL A 25 -10.31 11.10 -6.11
N GLY A 26 -9.65 12.23 -6.43
CA GLY A 26 -9.60 13.45 -5.63
C GLY A 26 -8.55 13.41 -4.51
N GLY A 27 -7.56 12.52 -4.59
CA GLY A 27 -6.36 12.54 -3.77
C GLY A 27 -5.35 13.59 -4.26
N ARG A 28 -4.34 13.85 -3.44
CA ARG A 28 -3.17 14.66 -3.79
C ARG A 28 -1.97 13.73 -3.84
N PHE A 29 -1.32 13.67 -4.98
CA PHE A 29 -0.12 12.86 -5.12
C PHE A 29 1.08 13.54 -4.43
N ILE A 30 1.87 12.77 -3.70
CA ILE A 30 3.14 13.22 -3.11
C ILE A 30 4.22 12.91 -4.12
N GLU A 31 4.62 13.92 -4.89
CA GLU A 31 5.67 13.78 -5.89
C GLU A 31 7.05 13.82 -5.23
N VAL A 32 7.92 12.91 -5.64
CA VAL A 32 9.32 12.86 -5.23
C VAL A 32 10.19 13.05 -6.46
N GLU A 33 11.10 13.99 -6.41
CA GLU A 33 12.01 14.29 -7.52
C GLU A 33 12.86 13.06 -7.89
N GLY A 34 12.89 12.70 -9.18
CA GLY A 34 13.61 11.54 -9.70
C GLY A 34 12.74 10.27 -9.84
N MET A 35 11.43 10.36 -9.65
CA MET A 35 10.54 9.20 -9.83
C MET A 35 10.51 8.66 -11.25
N ASP A 36 10.68 9.53 -12.26
CA ASP A 36 10.64 9.15 -13.69
C ASP A 36 11.71 8.13 -14.05
N ASP A 37 12.80 8.09 -13.31
CA ASP A 37 13.93 7.18 -13.58
C ASP A 37 13.64 5.72 -13.19
N PHE A 38 12.58 5.50 -12.39
CA PHE A 38 12.25 4.21 -11.79
C PHE A 38 10.98 3.56 -12.34
N GLU A 39 10.51 4.02 -13.48
CA GLU A 39 9.43 3.38 -14.24
C GLU A 39 9.98 2.83 -15.54
N ASP A 40 9.61 1.60 -15.93
CA ASP A 40 9.96 1.03 -17.22
C ASP A 40 8.92 1.39 -18.30
N GLU A 41 9.21 1.05 -19.55
CA GLU A 41 8.33 1.32 -20.70
C GLU A 41 6.96 0.61 -20.59
N SER A 42 6.84 -0.39 -19.70
CA SER A 42 5.63 -1.16 -19.44
C SER A 42 4.85 -0.65 -18.23
N GLY A 43 5.35 0.40 -17.53
CA GLY A 43 4.72 0.97 -16.32
C GLY A 43 4.98 0.19 -15.04
N TYR A 44 5.95 -0.74 -15.03
CA TYR A 44 6.40 -1.43 -13.82
C TYR A 44 7.53 -0.66 -13.14
N ALA A 45 7.54 -0.73 -11.81
CA ALA A 45 8.63 -0.14 -11.05
C ALA A 45 9.93 -0.92 -11.25
N LYS A 46 10.97 -0.22 -11.71
CA LYS A 46 12.34 -0.74 -11.70
C LYS A 46 12.82 -0.95 -10.26
N PRO A 47 13.87 -1.77 -10.04
CA PRO A 47 14.48 -1.88 -8.71
C PRO A 47 14.91 -0.51 -8.19
N LEU A 48 14.37 -0.13 -7.04
CA LEU A 48 14.68 1.17 -6.42
C LEU A 48 16.02 1.11 -5.72
N THR A 49 16.82 2.17 -5.85
CA THR A 49 18.04 2.29 -5.06
C THR A 49 17.71 2.59 -3.60
N PRO A 50 18.55 2.16 -2.63
CA PRO A 50 18.33 2.49 -1.21
C PRO A 50 18.24 4.00 -0.95
N GLU A 51 19.02 4.81 -1.67
CA GLU A 51 19.02 6.27 -1.56
C GLU A 51 17.69 6.86 -2.01
N PHE A 52 17.11 6.33 -3.09
CA PHE A 52 15.82 6.80 -3.58
C PHE A 52 14.68 6.38 -2.64
N ILE A 53 14.71 5.15 -2.12
CA ILE A 53 13.75 4.68 -1.10
C ILE A 53 13.79 5.61 0.12
N GLN A 54 14.98 5.98 0.58
CA GLN A 54 15.13 6.91 1.70
C GLN A 54 14.53 8.28 1.37
N LYS A 55 14.80 8.83 0.18
CA LYS A 55 14.23 10.11 -0.27
C LYS A 55 12.71 10.08 -0.31
N VAL A 56 12.11 8.98 -0.81
CA VAL A 56 10.66 8.79 -0.80
C VAL A 56 10.12 8.78 0.62
N ASN A 57 10.73 8.00 1.51
CA ASN A 57 10.30 7.89 2.89
C ASN A 57 10.38 9.23 3.62
N ASP A 58 11.47 9.99 3.44
CA ASP A 58 11.65 11.30 4.06
C ASP A 58 10.57 12.28 3.58
N THR A 59 10.35 12.37 2.26
CA THR A 59 9.31 13.26 1.69
C THR A 59 7.91 12.89 2.17
N VAL A 60 7.58 11.59 2.20
CA VAL A 60 6.28 11.12 2.70
C VAL A 60 6.13 11.40 4.19
N CYS A 61 7.18 11.18 4.98
CA CYS A 61 7.16 11.45 6.42
C CYS A 61 6.99 12.95 6.72
N GLU A 62 7.60 13.84 5.95
CA GLU A 62 7.40 15.30 6.08
C GLU A 62 5.93 15.70 5.89
N VAL A 63 5.25 15.14 4.89
CA VAL A 63 3.81 15.36 4.70
C VAL A 63 3.00 14.76 5.84
N ALA A 64 3.42 13.57 6.33
CA ALA A 64 2.72 12.83 7.37
C ALA A 64 2.76 13.46 8.77
N ILE A 65 3.72 14.36 9.05
CA ILE A 65 3.83 15.05 10.36
C ILE A 65 2.51 15.67 10.82
N ASN A 66 1.74 16.22 9.88
CA ASN A 66 0.46 16.88 10.15
C ASN A 66 -0.76 15.98 9.88
N ALA A 67 -0.56 14.74 9.49
CA ALA A 67 -1.68 13.84 9.20
C ALA A 67 -2.38 13.37 10.49
N ASP A 68 -3.71 13.17 10.40
CA ASP A 68 -4.49 12.56 11.47
C ASP A 68 -4.42 11.04 11.39
N VAL A 69 -4.38 10.50 10.16
CA VAL A 69 -4.33 9.07 9.89
C VAL A 69 -3.31 8.80 8.79
N ILE A 70 -2.48 7.81 9.03
CA ILE A 70 -1.48 7.31 8.08
C ILE A 70 -1.80 5.83 7.83
N ILE A 71 -1.93 5.44 6.57
CA ILE A 71 -2.19 4.04 6.18
C ILE A 71 -1.01 3.58 5.34
N THR A 72 -0.31 2.55 5.80
CA THR A 72 0.84 1.98 5.09
C THR A 72 0.47 0.69 4.40
N THR A 73 0.83 0.56 3.12
CA THR A 73 0.44 -0.57 2.25
C THR A 73 1.58 -1.10 1.40
N ALA A 74 2.82 -0.68 1.62
CA ALA A 74 3.98 -1.09 0.83
C ALA A 74 4.28 -2.58 1.07
N ARG A 75 3.99 -3.43 0.09
CA ARG A 75 4.20 -4.88 0.18
C ARG A 75 5.06 -5.35 -0.98
N ILE A 76 6.06 -6.18 -0.68
CA ILE A 76 6.85 -6.91 -1.67
C ILE A 76 6.46 -8.37 -1.56
N PHE A 77 6.02 -8.96 -2.66
CA PHE A 77 5.56 -10.35 -2.65
C PHE A 77 6.71 -11.30 -2.25
N GLY A 78 6.43 -12.22 -1.31
CA GLY A 78 7.41 -13.21 -0.84
C GLY A 78 8.55 -12.66 0.04
N ARG A 79 8.52 -11.37 0.41
CA ARG A 79 9.54 -10.73 1.26
C ARG A 79 8.91 -10.01 2.46
N PRO A 80 9.69 -9.72 3.52
CA PRO A 80 9.24 -8.82 4.57
C PRO A 80 8.85 -7.45 4.00
N ALA A 81 7.86 -6.80 4.63
CA ALA A 81 7.47 -5.45 4.25
C ALA A 81 8.63 -4.47 4.44
N PRO A 82 8.85 -3.55 3.49
CA PRO A 82 9.88 -2.51 3.65
C PRO A 82 9.45 -1.51 4.74
N ILE A 83 10.41 -1.03 5.51
CA ILE A 83 10.16 0.06 6.46
C ILE A 83 10.04 1.37 5.68
N THR A 84 8.85 1.96 5.71
CA THR A 84 8.54 3.26 5.08
C THR A 84 8.33 4.36 6.12
N VAL A 85 8.04 3.98 7.37
CA VAL A 85 7.85 4.91 8.50
C VAL A 85 8.82 4.52 9.61
N PRO A 86 10.01 5.14 9.67
CA PRO A 86 10.99 4.85 10.72
C PRO A 86 10.53 5.42 12.07
N ALA A 87 11.03 4.85 13.15
CA ALA A 87 10.73 5.29 14.53
C ALA A 87 11.05 6.77 14.75
N SER A 88 12.12 7.27 14.13
CA SER A 88 12.50 8.68 14.17
C SER A 88 11.45 9.61 13.59
N ALA A 89 10.74 9.20 12.53
CA ALA A 89 9.64 9.98 11.96
C ALA A 89 8.41 9.98 12.88
N VAL A 90 8.07 8.81 13.46
CA VAL A 90 6.94 8.68 14.41
C VAL A 90 7.08 9.63 15.59
N ALA A 91 8.30 9.85 16.07
CA ALA A 91 8.56 10.79 17.18
C ALA A 91 8.14 12.24 16.88
N HIS A 92 8.02 12.60 15.60
CA HIS A 92 7.62 13.94 15.16
C HIS A 92 6.13 14.04 14.74
N PHE A 93 5.40 12.93 14.68
CA PHE A 93 3.99 12.94 14.33
C PHE A 93 3.18 13.55 15.48
N LYS A 94 2.07 14.18 15.12
CA LYS A 94 1.26 14.88 16.11
C LYS A 94 0.60 13.89 17.09
N PRO A 95 0.52 14.25 18.37
CA PRO A 95 -0.18 13.44 19.38
C PRO A 95 -1.63 13.16 18.95
N GLY A 96 -2.06 11.91 19.12
CA GLY A 96 -3.40 11.48 18.74
C GLY A 96 -3.54 11.03 17.29
N SER A 97 -2.49 11.15 16.45
CA SER A 97 -2.50 10.56 15.12
C SER A 97 -2.50 9.02 15.19
N VAL A 98 -2.99 8.39 14.12
CA VAL A 98 -3.13 6.94 14.03
C VAL A 98 -2.39 6.43 12.81
N ILE A 99 -1.51 5.46 12.99
CA ILE A 99 -0.87 4.69 11.93
C ILE A 99 -1.59 3.35 11.82
N VAL A 100 -2.15 3.03 10.65
CA VAL A 100 -2.71 1.71 10.34
C VAL A 100 -1.74 0.99 9.44
N ASP A 101 -1.05 0.00 9.97
CA ASP A 101 -0.08 -0.78 9.22
C ASP A 101 -0.74 -2.02 8.63
N MET A 102 -1.01 -1.97 7.32
CA MET A 102 -1.69 -3.04 6.59
C MET A 102 -0.82 -4.29 6.39
N ASN A 103 0.48 -4.18 6.65
CA ASN A 103 1.47 -5.25 6.44
C ASN A 103 2.07 -5.79 7.74
N ALA A 104 1.38 -5.58 8.86
CA ALA A 104 1.83 -6.07 10.17
C ALA A 104 2.08 -7.59 10.20
N ASP A 105 1.38 -8.37 9.37
CA ASP A 105 1.55 -9.82 9.22
C ASP A 105 2.90 -10.25 8.62
N VAL A 106 3.56 -9.35 7.88
CA VAL A 106 4.84 -9.58 7.21
C VAL A 106 5.95 -8.63 7.66
N GLY A 107 5.88 -8.20 8.91
CA GLY A 107 6.90 -7.37 9.57
C GLY A 107 6.52 -5.91 9.75
N GLY A 108 5.54 -5.40 8.99
CA GLY A 108 5.07 -4.02 9.06
C GLY A 108 5.90 -3.02 8.26
N ASN A 109 5.26 -1.94 7.88
CA ASN A 109 5.89 -0.79 7.22
C ASN A 109 6.34 0.29 8.23
N CYS A 110 5.75 0.33 9.41
CA CYS A 110 6.20 1.18 10.50
C CYS A 110 7.14 0.38 11.41
N GLU A 111 8.33 0.93 11.67
CA GLU A 111 9.36 0.28 12.48
C GLU A 111 8.89 -0.08 13.89
N LEU A 112 7.93 0.68 14.44
CA LEU A 112 7.36 0.43 15.77
C LEU A 112 6.16 -0.50 15.77
N THR A 113 5.73 -1.02 14.61
CA THR A 113 4.60 -1.94 14.50
C THR A 113 4.87 -3.22 15.30
N LYS A 114 3.89 -3.61 16.10
CA LYS A 114 3.86 -4.92 16.76
C LYS A 114 2.73 -5.76 16.17
N PRO A 115 3.04 -6.87 15.50
CA PRO A 115 2.03 -7.73 14.89
C PRO A 115 0.98 -8.21 15.91
N GLY A 116 -0.29 -8.04 15.59
CA GLY A 116 -1.42 -8.43 16.42
C GLY A 116 -1.77 -7.44 17.54
N GLU A 117 -1.02 -6.34 17.69
CA GLU A 117 -1.24 -5.39 18.79
C GLU A 117 -1.65 -4.00 18.28
N ILE A 118 -2.33 -3.27 19.17
CA ILE A 118 -2.51 -1.82 19.04
C ILE A 118 -1.70 -1.18 20.15
N ILE A 119 -0.69 -0.40 19.80
CA ILE A 119 0.18 0.27 20.76
C ILE A 119 0.01 1.79 20.71
N THR A 120 0.39 2.46 21.77
CA THR A 120 0.48 3.92 21.82
C THR A 120 1.90 4.30 22.22
N THR A 121 2.53 5.16 21.45
CA THR A 121 3.88 5.65 21.70
C THR A 121 3.89 6.72 22.79
N ASP A 122 5.07 7.05 23.34
CA ASP A 122 5.23 8.05 24.39
C ASP A 122 4.73 9.46 23.98
N ASN A 123 4.82 9.80 22.69
CA ASN A 123 4.28 11.05 22.14
C ASN A 123 2.80 10.96 21.79
N GLY A 124 2.11 9.86 22.11
CA GLY A 124 0.67 9.71 21.93
C GLY A 124 0.21 9.29 20.52
N VAL A 125 1.11 8.82 19.65
CA VAL A 125 0.75 8.23 18.34
C VAL A 125 0.26 6.80 18.56
N LYS A 126 -0.89 6.46 17.98
CA LYS A 126 -1.43 5.11 18.02
C LYS A 126 -1.02 4.32 16.78
N ILE A 127 -0.48 3.12 16.97
CA ILE A 127 -0.06 2.23 15.89
C ILE A 127 -0.93 0.97 15.92
N VAL A 128 -1.65 0.72 14.85
CA VAL A 128 -2.55 -0.42 14.67
C VAL A 128 -1.84 -1.47 13.83
N GLY A 129 -1.38 -2.54 14.50
CA GLY A 129 -0.66 -3.66 13.89
C GLY A 129 -1.54 -4.92 13.76
N ILE A 130 -2.83 -4.79 13.55
CA ILE A 130 -3.75 -5.93 13.42
C ILE A 130 -3.41 -6.70 12.15
N THR A 131 -3.12 -8.01 12.30
CA THR A 131 -2.65 -8.87 11.20
C THR A 131 -3.77 -9.40 10.29
N ASN A 132 -5.04 -9.30 10.73
CA ASN A 132 -6.19 -9.77 9.95
C ASN A 132 -7.27 -8.69 9.85
N LEU A 133 -6.93 -7.55 9.26
CA LEU A 133 -7.89 -6.44 9.07
C LEU A 133 -9.07 -6.82 8.18
N SER A 134 -8.87 -7.71 7.21
CA SER A 134 -9.97 -8.22 6.37
C SER A 134 -10.99 -9.03 7.18
N GLY A 135 -10.56 -9.71 8.23
CA GLY A 135 -11.43 -10.44 9.15
C GLY A 135 -12.35 -9.53 9.95
N GLU A 136 -11.92 -8.32 10.27
CA GLU A 136 -12.74 -7.31 10.98
C GLU A 136 -13.92 -6.81 10.12
N LEU A 137 -13.81 -6.93 8.79
CA LEU A 137 -14.83 -6.56 7.81
C LEU A 137 -15.19 -7.75 6.91
N SER A 138 -15.36 -8.93 7.51
CA SER A 138 -15.45 -10.23 6.82
C SER A 138 -16.49 -10.28 5.72
N VAL A 139 -17.67 -9.69 5.91
CA VAL A 139 -18.74 -9.66 4.89
C VAL A 139 -18.28 -8.88 3.64
N THR A 140 -17.74 -7.69 3.82
CA THR A 140 -17.24 -6.86 2.72
C THR A 140 -16.03 -7.51 2.04
N ALA A 141 -15.08 -8.03 2.81
CA ALA A 141 -13.90 -8.71 2.29
C ALA A 141 -14.28 -9.95 1.46
N SER A 142 -15.20 -10.78 1.96
CA SER A 142 -15.69 -11.96 1.24
C SER A 142 -16.41 -11.60 -0.07
N MET A 143 -17.21 -10.53 -0.07
CA MET A 143 -17.89 -10.05 -1.27
C MET A 143 -16.88 -9.58 -2.33
N LEU A 144 -15.87 -8.79 -1.94
CA LEU A 144 -14.83 -8.32 -2.85
C LEU A 144 -13.99 -9.49 -3.40
N TYR A 145 -13.61 -10.42 -2.54
CA TYR A 145 -12.90 -11.63 -2.94
C TYR A 145 -13.71 -12.47 -3.92
N SER A 146 -15.01 -12.68 -3.64
CA SER A 146 -15.93 -13.41 -4.54
C SER A 146 -16.02 -12.76 -5.91
N ASN A 147 -16.08 -11.42 -5.98
CA ASN A 147 -16.08 -10.70 -7.24
C ASN A 147 -14.79 -10.93 -8.04
N ASN A 148 -13.65 -10.89 -7.37
CA ASN A 148 -12.35 -11.17 -8.00
C ASN A 148 -12.30 -12.61 -8.53
N MET A 149 -12.74 -13.59 -7.74
CA MET A 149 -12.80 -14.98 -8.17
C MET A 149 -13.75 -15.18 -9.34
N THR A 150 -14.90 -14.55 -9.33
CA THR A 150 -15.86 -14.61 -10.43
C THR A 150 -15.25 -14.03 -11.71
N THR A 151 -14.59 -12.89 -11.63
CA THR A 151 -13.92 -12.27 -12.79
C THR A 151 -12.81 -13.18 -13.33
N PHE A 152 -11.98 -13.73 -12.45
CA PHE A 152 -10.92 -14.67 -12.82
C PHE A 152 -11.48 -15.93 -13.50
N VAL A 153 -12.45 -16.59 -12.88
CA VAL A 153 -13.06 -17.80 -13.49
C VAL A 153 -13.74 -17.46 -14.82
N SER A 154 -14.41 -16.30 -14.92
CA SER A 154 -15.07 -15.87 -16.16
C SER A 154 -14.06 -15.62 -17.28
N SER A 155 -12.85 -15.16 -16.99
CA SER A 155 -11.80 -14.98 -18.00
C SER A 155 -11.29 -16.30 -18.60
N LEU A 156 -11.45 -17.41 -17.87
CA LEU A 156 -11.08 -18.74 -18.35
C LEU A 156 -12.16 -19.38 -19.23
N VAL A 157 -13.36 -18.81 -19.32
CA VAL A 157 -14.49 -19.42 -20.05
C VAL A 157 -14.56 -18.80 -21.44
N THR A 158 -14.36 -19.65 -22.48
CA THR A 158 -14.53 -19.31 -23.89
C THR A 158 -15.57 -20.26 -24.49
N GLU A 159 -16.63 -19.71 -25.10
CA GLU A 159 -17.72 -20.48 -25.71
C GLU A 159 -18.34 -21.56 -24.79
N GLY A 160 -18.45 -21.27 -23.48
CA GLY A 160 -19.03 -22.18 -22.50
C GLY A 160 -18.11 -23.31 -22.02
N SER A 161 -16.84 -23.29 -22.41
CA SER A 161 -15.82 -24.26 -21.97
C SER A 161 -14.68 -23.55 -21.24
N ILE A 162 -14.08 -24.23 -20.25
CA ILE A 162 -12.90 -23.73 -19.57
C ILE A 162 -11.68 -23.93 -20.48
N VAL A 163 -11.01 -22.83 -20.82
CA VAL A 163 -9.75 -22.80 -21.58
C VAL A 163 -8.65 -22.22 -20.72
N VAL A 164 -7.58 -22.98 -20.50
CA VAL A 164 -6.40 -22.55 -19.78
C VAL A 164 -5.31 -22.25 -20.80
N ASP A 165 -5.09 -20.97 -21.09
CA ASP A 165 -4.00 -20.53 -21.97
C ASP A 165 -2.75 -20.20 -21.12
N MET A 166 -1.74 -21.05 -21.22
CA MET A 166 -0.48 -20.87 -20.50
C MET A 166 0.38 -19.70 -21.02
N ASN A 167 -0.09 -18.97 -22.03
CA ASN A 167 0.53 -17.70 -22.47
C ASN A 167 -0.18 -16.48 -21.85
N ASP A 168 -1.27 -16.68 -21.11
CA ASP A 168 -1.95 -15.60 -20.40
C ASP A 168 -1.14 -15.23 -19.15
N GLU A 169 -0.68 -13.98 -19.07
CA GLU A 169 0.12 -13.46 -17.97
C GLU A 169 -0.57 -13.61 -16.61
N VAL A 170 -1.91 -13.55 -16.57
CA VAL A 170 -2.69 -13.72 -15.34
C VAL A 170 -2.61 -15.16 -14.82
N LEU A 171 -2.48 -16.14 -15.72
CA LEU A 171 -2.40 -17.56 -15.35
C LEU A 171 -0.98 -18.00 -15.01
N VAL A 172 0.00 -17.47 -15.69
CA VAL A 172 1.43 -17.82 -15.46
C VAL A 172 1.98 -17.11 -14.22
N GLY A 173 1.32 -16.06 -13.76
CA GLY A 173 1.83 -15.16 -12.74
C GLY A 173 2.82 -14.16 -13.34
N ALA A 174 3.04 -13.05 -12.64
CA ALA A 174 4.08 -12.12 -13.03
C ALA A 174 5.43 -12.86 -13.01
N PRO A 175 6.29 -12.70 -14.04
CA PRO A 175 7.60 -13.34 -14.04
C PRO A 175 8.34 -12.93 -12.76
N GLU A 176 8.93 -13.92 -12.10
CA GLU A 176 9.81 -13.68 -10.96
C GLU A 176 10.95 -12.77 -11.42
N GLY A 177 10.93 -11.51 -10.97
CA GLY A 177 11.99 -10.54 -11.20
C GLY A 177 13.06 -10.60 -10.11
#